data_4d8f2758177a3b7e1d4d3fcdb896e98e
#
_entry.id   4d8f2758177a3b7e1d4d3fcdb896e98e
#
_cell.length_a   1.000
_cell.length_b   1.000
_cell.length_c   1.000
_cell.angle_alpha   90.00
_cell.angle_beta   90.00
_cell.angle_gamma   90.00
#
_symmetry.space_group_name_H-M   'P 1'
#
loop_
_entity.id
_entity.type
_entity.pdbx_description
1 polymer ?
#
loop_
_entity_poly.entity_id
_entity_poly.type
_entity_poly.pdbx_seq_one_letter_code
_entity_poly.pdbx_strand_id
1 'polypeptide(L)'
;ISGQTLEIASTDGNRLARVREVINNPDEKARQLIIPSRTLNEFIKMSAFIEEDSVKIYTEKTKMIIKSEKTTTVSRLLEGQFPKYNQLIPTESPKTATVNVSEMISALERVAIMVNDKTSIVKMEFSENKLKLMADTPDSGKSEDEMTINYSGEELVIAFNYKYVLEALKNIECDEVNIGLNTSLSATVFR
;
A
#
# COMPACT_ATOMS: atom_id res chain seq x y z
N ILE A 1 -2.26 -14.08 -11.91
CA ILE A 1 -2.87 -13.87 -13.23
C ILE A 1 -4.08 -14.77 -13.31
N SER A 2 -5.21 -14.28 -13.74
CA SER A 2 -6.44 -15.04 -14.00
C SER A 2 -7.16 -14.44 -15.20
N GLY A 3 -7.29 -15.22 -16.28
CA GLY A 3 -7.76 -14.69 -17.57
C GLY A 3 -6.91 -13.50 -18.01
N GLN A 4 -7.53 -12.37 -18.32
CA GLN A 4 -6.88 -11.11 -18.71
C GLN A 4 -6.53 -10.20 -17.51
N THR A 5 -6.62 -10.69 -16.27
CA THR A 5 -6.33 -9.88 -15.08
C THR A 5 -5.00 -10.28 -14.46
N LEU A 6 -4.12 -9.30 -14.29
CA LEU A 6 -2.95 -9.39 -13.42
C LEU A 6 -3.33 -8.81 -12.06
N GLU A 7 -3.20 -9.60 -11.01
CA GLU A 7 -3.29 -9.12 -9.64
C GLU A 7 -1.94 -9.32 -8.95
N ILE A 8 -1.42 -8.28 -8.35
CA ILE A 8 -0.19 -8.31 -7.57
C ILE A 8 -0.56 -7.97 -6.13
N ALA A 9 -0.09 -8.79 -5.20
CA ALA A 9 -0.25 -8.55 -3.78
C ALA A 9 1.11 -8.68 -3.07
N SER A 10 1.37 -7.78 -2.12
CA SER A 10 2.56 -7.78 -1.28
C SER A 10 2.17 -7.56 0.17
N THR A 11 2.82 -8.25 1.10
CA THR A 11 2.59 -8.11 2.55
C THR A 11 3.85 -8.42 3.34
N ASP A 12 3.99 -7.76 4.48
CA ASP A 12 5.02 -8.02 5.50
C ASP A 12 4.40 -8.54 6.82
N GLY A 13 3.09 -8.88 6.80
CA GLY A 13 2.33 -9.34 7.96
C GLY A 13 1.64 -8.21 8.73
N ASN A 14 2.04 -6.95 8.58
CA ASN A 14 1.45 -5.79 9.24
C ASN A 14 0.62 -4.94 8.27
N ARG A 15 0.94 -4.99 6.99
CA ARG A 15 0.26 -4.27 5.93
C ARG A 15 0.20 -5.11 4.66
N LEU A 16 -0.70 -4.75 3.77
CA LEU A 16 -0.91 -5.42 2.49
C LEU A 16 -1.17 -4.37 1.42
N ALA A 17 -0.44 -4.47 0.31
CA ALA A 17 -0.73 -3.73 -0.90
C ALA A 17 -1.27 -4.68 -1.96
N ARG A 18 -2.27 -4.22 -2.74
CA ARG A 18 -2.86 -4.98 -3.84
C ARG A 18 -3.17 -4.07 -5.02
N VAL A 19 -2.73 -4.47 -6.19
CA VAL A 19 -3.02 -3.80 -7.47
C VAL A 19 -3.63 -4.81 -8.43
N ARG A 20 -4.56 -4.34 -9.25
CA ARG A 20 -5.19 -5.14 -10.34
C ARG A 20 -5.12 -4.36 -11.64
N GLU A 21 -4.67 -5.05 -12.68
CA GLU A 21 -4.56 -4.48 -14.02
C GLU A 21 -5.06 -5.45 -15.08
N VAL A 22 -5.56 -4.90 -16.18
CA VAL A 22 -5.92 -5.68 -17.36
C VAL A 22 -4.68 -5.85 -18.22
N ILE A 23 -4.37 -7.09 -18.55
CA ILE A 23 -3.21 -7.44 -19.36
C ILE A 23 -3.61 -8.29 -20.57
N ASN A 24 -2.76 -8.31 -21.59
CA ASN A 24 -2.88 -9.27 -22.67
C ASN A 24 -2.26 -10.61 -22.25
N ASN A 25 -3.09 -11.59 -21.90
CA ASN A 25 -2.69 -12.95 -21.53
C ASN A 25 -3.23 -13.94 -22.59
N PRO A 26 -2.45 -14.27 -23.65
CA PRO A 26 -2.95 -15.00 -24.80
C PRO A 26 -3.42 -16.44 -24.53
N ASP A 27 -2.90 -17.09 -23.50
CA ASP A 27 -3.29 -18.46 -23.15
C ASP A 27 -4.37 -18.53 -22.05
N GLU A 28 -4.77 -17.38 -21.49
CA GLU A 28 -5.82 -17.22 -20.46
C GLU A 28 -5.67 -18.13 -19.21
N LYS A 29 -4.56 -18.83 -19.10
CA LYS A 29 -4.34 -19.75 -17.97
C LYS A 29 -4.16 -18.99 -16.67
N ALA A 30 -4.85 -19.47 -15.65
CA ALA A 30 -4.61 -18.98 -14.30
C ALA A 30 -3.22 -19.43 -13.78
N ARG A 31 -2.48 -18.48 -13.24
CA ARG A 31 -1.14 -18.71 -12.64
C ARG A 31 -1.00 -17.91 -11.36
N GLN A 32 -0.43 -18.56 -10.35
CA GLN A 32 0.00 -17.90 -9.12
C GLN A 32 1.52 -18.07 -9.00
N LEU A 33 2.21 -16.95 -8.80
CA LEU A 33 3.66 -16.90 -8.71
C LEU A 33 4.04 -16.18 -7.42
N ILE A 34 5.07 -16.68 -6.73
CA ILE A 34 5.67 -15.97 -5.59
C ILE A 34 7.01 -15.43 -6.06
N ILE A 35 7.06 -14.11 -6.22
CA ILE A 35 8.21 -13.41 -6.79
C ILE A 35 8.99 -12.77 -5.65
N PRO A 36 10.32 -12.92 -5.57
CA PRO A 36 11.14 -12.22 -4.60
C PRO A 36 10.99 -10.69 -4.77
N SER A 37 10.76 -9.94 -3.69
CA SER A 37 10.65 -8.48 -3.73
C SER A 37 11.88 -7.81 -4.36
N ARG A 38 13.07 -8.37 -4.12
CA ARG A 38 14.32 -7.90 -4.74
C ARG A 38 14.23 -7.88 -6.27
N THR A 39 13.64 -8.91 -6.89
CA THR A 39 13.47 -8.98 -8.35
C THR A 39 12.62 -7.83 -8.88
N LEU A 40 11.51 -7.54 -8.20
CA LEU A 40 10.64 -6.44 -8.59
C LEU A 40 11.31 -5.08 -8.39
N ASN A 41 12.04 -4.89 -7.29
CA ASN A 41 12.80 -3.67 -7.04
C ASN A 41 13.90 -3.43 -8.10
N GLU A 42 14.62 -4.46 -8.50
CA GLU A 42 15.58 -4.34 -9.59
C GLU A 42 14.88 -4.07 -10.94
N PHE A 43 13.74 -4.72 -11.19
CA PHE A 43 12.98 -4.46 -12.39
C PHE A 43 12.45 -3.02 -12.45
N ILE A 44 11.94 -2.47 -11.34
CA ILE A 44 11.51 -1.06 -11.25
C ILE A 44 12.66 -0.11 -11.62
N LYS A 45 13.87 -0.34 -11.11
CA LYS A 45 15.04 0.48 -11.48
C LYS A 45 15.38 0.36 -12.96
N MET A 46 15.26 -0.83 -13.53
CA MET A 46 15.55 -1.09 -14.93
C MET A 46 14.45 -0.54 -15.86
N SER A 47 13.20 -0.47 -15.41
CA SER A 47 12.08 0.02 -16.22
C SER A 47 12.27 1.47 -16.67
N ALA A 48 13.01 2.27 -15.92
CA ALA A 48 13.39 3.63 -16.33
C ALA A 48 14.24 3.70 -17.64
N PHE A 49 14.82 2.58 -18.05
CA PHE A 49 15.62 2.46 -19.28
C PHE A 49 14.88 1.66 -20.37
N ILE A 50 13.65 1.27 -20.14
CA ILE A 50 12.79 0.58 -21.12
C ILE A 50 12.03 1.66 -21.87
N GLU A 51 12.24 1.72 -23.18
CA GLU A 51 11.62 2.72 -24.05
C GLU A 51 10.25 2.25 -24.59
N GLU A 52 9.95 0.96 -24.44
CA GLU A 52 8.71 0.36 -24.91
C GLU A 52 7.57 0.52 -23.88
N ASP A 53 6.35 0.71 -24.37
CA ASP A 53 5.14 0.85 -23.53
C ASP A 53 4.74 -0.45 -22.83
N SER A 54 5.34 -1.57 -23.18
CA SER A 54 5.00 -2.88 -22.63
C SER A 54 6.18 -3.83 -22.57
N VAL A 55 6.10 -4.78 -21.64
CA VAL A 55 7.04 -5.90 -21.53
C VAL A 55 6.32 -7.23 -21.65
N LYS A 56 7.04 -8.26 -22.10
CA LYS A 56 6.55 -9.63 -22.15
C LYS A 56 6.99 -10.39 -20.92
N ILE A 57 6.03 -11.04 -20.24
CA ILE A 57 6.30 -11.87 -19.06
C ILE A 57 6.09 -13.34 -19.45
N TYR A 58 7.14 -14.13 -19.31
CA TYR A 58 7.10 -15.58 -19.48
C TYR A 58 7.25 -16.24 -18.11
N THR A 59 6.50 -17.32 -17.90
CA THR A 59 6.51 -18.05 -16.63
C THR A 59 6.77 -19.53 -16.87
N GLU A 60 7.71 -20.08 -16.13
CA GLU A 60 7.98 -21.51 -16.02
C GLU A 60 7.69 -21.97 -14.58
N LYS A 61 7.82 -23.28 -14.29
CA LYS A 61 7.58 -23.81 -12.93
C LYS A 61 8.39 -23.10 -11.84
N THR A 62 9.65 -22.76 -12.12
CA THR A 62 10.60 -22.23 -11.12
C THR A 62 11.18 -20.88 -11.48
N LYS A 63 10.81 -20.33 -12.63
CA LYS A 63 11.39 -19.09 -13.16
C LYS A 63 10.30 -18.17 -13.72
N MET A 64 10.58 -16.88 -13.64
CA MET A 64 9.91 -15.82 -14.37
C MET A 64 10.95 -15.08 -15.22
N ILE A 65 10.56 -14.75 -16.45
CA ILE A 65 11.39 -13.98 -17.38
C ILE A 65 10.56 -12.76 -17.79
N ILE A 66 11.13 -11.56 -17.57
CA ILE A 66 10.56 -10.30 -18.07
C ILE A 66 11.46 -9.84 -19.22
N LYS A 67 10.89 -9.60 -20.37
CA LYS A 67 11.62 -9.28 -21.60
C LYS A 67 11.06 -8.03 -22.26
N SER A 68 11.94 -7.09 -22.56
CA SER A 68 11.77 -5.99 -23.53
C SER A 68 12.66 -6.25 -24.75
N GLU A 69 12.71 -5.33 -25.72
CA GLU A 69 13.58 -5.48 -26.89
C GLU A 69 15.06 -5.55 -26.53
N LYS A 70 15.48 -4.68 -25.59
CA LYS A 70 16.89 -4.53 -25.20
C LYS A 70 17.26 -5.22 -23.90
N THR A 71 16.26 -5.64 -23.08
CA THR A 71 16.50 -6.10 -21.71
C THR A 71 15.81 -7.44 -21.46
N THR A 72 16.50 -8.32 -20.74
CA THR A 72 15.92 -9.58 -20.26
C THR A 72 16.27 -9.76 -18.79
N THR A 73 15.26 -9.83 -17.94
CA THR A 73 15.39 -10.12 -16.52
C THR A 73 14.89 -11.53 -16.24
N VAL A 74 15.72 -12.34 -15.61
CA VAL A 74 15.37 -13.71 -15.20
C VAL A 74 15.40 -13.80 -13.69
N SER A 75 14.32 -14.28 -13.10
CA SER A 75 14.22 -14.52 -11.66
C SER A 75 13.79 -15.94 -11.35
N ARG A 76 14.33 -16.50 -10.28
CA ARG A 76 13.74 -17.69 -9.66
C ARG A 76 12.51 -17.30 -8.88
N LEU A 77 11.48 -18.15 -8.93
CA LEU A 77 10.29 -18.03 -8.10
C LEU A 77 10.56 -18.67 -6.73
N LEU A 78 9.88 -18.16 -5.70
CA LEU A 78 9.91 -18.76 -4.38
C LEU A 78 8.93 -19.94 -4.33
N GLU A 79 9.33 -20.99 -3.63
CA GLU A 79 8.45 -22.12 -3.33
C GLU A 79 7.56 -21.79 -2.13
N GLY A 80 6.36 -22.38 -2.07
CA GLY A 80 5.44 -22.22 -0.96
C GLY A 80 4.05 -21.75 -1.38
N GLN A 81 3.28 -21.31 -0.40
CA GLN A 81 1.94 -20.76 -0.60
C GLN A 81 1.89 -19.31 -0.11
N PHE A 82 1.44 -18.41 -0.94
CA PHE A 82 1.18 -17.04 -0.52
C PHE A 82 -0.07 -17.01 0.38
N PRO A 83 -0.10 -16.19 1.44
CA PRO A 83 -1.25 -16.09 2.33
C PRO A 83 -2.57 -15.80 1.58
N LYS A 84 -3.69 -16.31 2.10
CA LYS A 84 -5.02 -16.05 1.55
C LYS A 84 -5.48 -14.62 1.90
N TYR A 85 -4.77 -13.63 1.38
CA TYR A 85 -4.92 -12.22 1.71
C TYR A 85 -6.31 -11.64 1.40
N ASN A 86 -7.06 -12.22 0.47
CA ASN A 86 -8.43 -11.76 0.16
C ASN A 86 -9.37 -11.83 1.37
N GLN A 87 -9.09 -12.73 2.33
CA GLN A 87 -9.86 -12.84 3.56
C GLN A 87 -9.47 -11.79 4.62
N LEU A 88 -8.34 -11.13 4.44
CA LEU A 88 -7.84 -10.09 5.35
C LEU A 88 -8.31 -8.69 4.96
N ILE A 89 -8.73 -8.51 3.71
CA ILE A 89 -9.21 -7.22 3.22
C ILE A 89 -10.67 -7.06 3.63
N PRO A 90 -11.03 -6.04 4.42
CA PRO A 90 -12.41 -5.76 4.76
C PRO A 90 -13.27 -5.62 3.51
N THR A 91 -14.39 -6.34 3.47
CA THR A 91 -15.38 -6.25 2.38
C THR A 91 -16.22 -4.99 2.50
N GLU A 92 -16.44 -4.54 3.74
CA GLU A 92 -17.22 -3.36 4.08
C GLU A 92 -16.41 -2.43 4.98
N SER A 93 -16.59 -1.14 4.77
CA SER A 93 -16.05 -0.08 5.61
C SER A 93 -17.20 0.88 5.93
N PRO A 94 -17.88 0.68 7.07
CA PRO A 94 -19.08 1.45 7.41
C PRO A 94 -18.80 2.95 7.59
N LYS A 95 -17.56 3.32 7.82
CA LYS A 95 -17.09 4.70 7.93
C LYS A 95 -16.04 4.94 6.85
N THR A 96 -16.16 6.04 6.13
CA THR A 96 -15.21 6.42 5.08
C THR A 96 -14.81 7.87 5.26
N ALA A 97 -13.51 8.12 5.26
CA ALA A 97 -12.93 9.45 5.24
C ALA A 97 -12.22 9.68 3.91
N THR A 98 -12.50 10.81 3.24
CA THR A 98 -11.74 11.24 2.07
C THR A 98 -10.75 12.31 2.49
N VAL A 99 -9.49 12.12 2.17
CA VAL A 99 -8.40 13.02 2.56
C VAL A 99 -7.54 13.41 1.37
N ASN A 100 -7.01 14.64 1.37
CA ASN A 100 -6.00 15.05 0.40
C ASN A 100 -4.66 14.39 0.74
N VAL A 101 -4.05 13.73 -0.25
CA VAL A 101 -2.83 12.93 -0.08
C VAL A 101 -1.64 13.81 0.33
N SER A 102 -1.43 14.94 -0.35
CA SER A 102 -0.30 15.82 -0.09
C SER A 102 -0.37 16.50 1.28
N GLU A 103 -1.57 16.92 1.70
CA GLU A 103 -1.80 17.49 3.02
C GLU A 103 -1.59 16.45 4.12
N MET A 104 -2.08 15.22 3.94
CA MET A 104 -1.91 14.14 4.90
C MET A 104 -0.43 13.72 5.04
N ILE A 105 0.33 13.65 3.93
CA ILE A 105 1.77 13.42 3.99
C ILE A 105 2.45 14.50 4.82
N SER A 106 2.17 15.78 4.51
CA SER A 106 2.77 16.90 5.21
C SER A 106 2.44 16.92 6.71
N ALA A 107 1.19 16.65 7.07
CA ALA A 107 0.75 16.58 8.47
C ALA A 107 1.42 15.42 9.23
N LEU A 108 1.50 14.24 8.60
CA LEU A 108 2.20 13.09 9.17
C LEU A 108 3.70 13.37 9.38
N GLU A 109 4.36 13.99 8.41
CA GLU A 109 5.79 14.33 8.51
C GLU A 109 6.05 15.33 9.64
N ARG A 110 5.18 16.33 9.85
CA ARG A 110 5.28 17.27 10.96
C ARG A 110 5.10 16.57 12.31
N VAL A 111 4.07 15.76 12.47
CA VAL A 111 3.79 15.04 13.73
C VAL A 111 4.88 14.00 14.02
N ALA A 112 5.43 13.38 12.99
CA ALA A 112 6.46 12.35 13.12
C ALA A 112 7.78 12.84 13.73
N ILE A 113 8.05 14.14 13.75
CA ILE A 113 9.26 14.71 14.36
C ILE A 113 9.37 14.35 15.85
N MET A 114 8.23 14.23 16.55
CA MET A 114 8.16 13.91 17.97
C MET A 114 7.83 12.43 18.25
N VAL A 115 7.77 11.60 17.21
CA VAL A 115 7.48 10.17 17.38
C VAL A 115 8.71 9.43 17.90
N ASN A 116 8.50 8.53 18.84
CA ASN A 116 9.54 7.63 19.30
C ASN A 116 9.96 6.66 18.19
N ASP A 117 11.25 6.62 17.88
CA ASP A 117 11.81 5.77 16.81
C ASP A 117 11.52 4.28 17.00
N LYS A 118 11.38 3.82 18.25
CA LYS A 118 11.10 2.41 18.56
C LYS A 118 9.68 2.00 18.24
N THR A 119 8.70 2.87 18.49
CA THR A 119 7.28 2.55 18.28
C THR A 119 6.76 3.00 16.92
N SER A 120 7.23 4.15 16.45
CA SER A 120 6.79 4.78 15.18
C SER A 120 5.27 5.00 15.12
N ILE A 121 4.61 5.22 16.28
CA ILE A 121 3.15 5.29 16.38
C ILE A 121 2.68 6.74 16.31
N VAL A 122 1.68 6.98 15.45
CA VAL A 122 0.85 8.19 15.42
C VAL A 122 -0.60 7.79 15.64
N LYS A 123 -1.31 8.50 16.52
CA LYS A 123 -2.76 8.38 16.69
C LYS A 123 -3.45 9.30 15.71
N MET A 124 -4.48 8.80 15.08
CA MET A 124 -5.37 9.50 14.16
C MET A 124 -6.76 9.52 14.75
N GLU A 125 -7.28 10.70 15.03
CA GLU A 125 -8.64 10.93 15.53
C GLU A 125 -9.49 11.49 14.39
N PHE A 126 -10.45 10.71 13.95
CA PHE A 126 -11.43 11.07 12.94
C PHE A 126 -12.67 11.61 13.63
N SER A 127 -13.07 12.83 13.33
CA SER A 127 -14.29 13.48 13.78
C SER A 127 -14.95 14.22 12.61
N GLU A 128 -16.12 14.79 12.79
CA GLU A 128 -16.84 15.44 11.72
C GLU A 128 -15.98 16.48 10.98
N ASN A 129 -15.71 16.21 9.69
CA ASN A 129 -14.90 17.03 8.78
C ASN A 129 -13.47 17.31 9.26
N LYS A 130 -12.95 16.57 10.22
CA LYS A 130 -11.63 16.78 10.80
C LYS A 130 -10.87 15.51 11.05
N LEU A 131 -9.58 15.54 10.73
CA LEU A 131 -8.59 14.54 11.14
C LEU A 131 -7.54 15.22 12.03
N LYS A 132 -7.40 14.75 13.26
CA LYS A 132 -6.34 15.14 14.16
C LYS A 132 -5.28 14.05 14.25
N LEU A 133 -4.03 14.43 14.05
CA LEU A 133 -2.87 13.55 14.17
C LEU A 133 -2.11 13.89 15.44
N MET A 134 -1.73 12.88 16.21
CA MET A 134 -1.09 13.08 17.52
C MET A 134 0.06 12.09 17.70
N ALA A 135 1.20 12.61 18.17
CA ALA A 135 2.28 11.83 18.74
C ALA A 135 2.54 12.28 20.16
N ASP A 136 2.68 11.33 21.07
CA ASP A 136 2.98 11.57 22.48
C ASP A 136 4.13 10.66 22.91
N THR A 137 5.25 11.26 23.27
CA THR A 137 6.46 10.55 23.67
C THR A 137 6.95 11.09 24.99
N PRO A 138 7.07 10.26 26.04
CA PRO A 138 7.44 10.71 27.37
C PRO A 138 8.71 11.57 27.41
N ASP A 139 9.69 11.23 26.58
CA ASP A 139 11.01 11.87 26.58
C ASP A 139 11.12 13.06 25.59
N SER A 140 10.28 13.12 24.57
CA SER A 140 10.38 14.11 23.47
C SER A 140 9.23 15.11 23.44
N GLY A 141 8.17 14.87 24.24
CA GLY A 141 6.99 15.73 24.30
C GLY A 141 5.87 15.31 23.36
N LYS A 142 4.98 16.26 23.07
CA LYS A 142 3.78 16.05 22.24
C LYS A 142 3.85 16.86 20.97
N SER A 143 3.35 16.26 19.88
CA SER A 143 3.10 16.95 18.62
C SER A 143 1.67 16.65 18.18
N GLU A 144 0.97 17.69 17.73
CA GLU A 144 -0.38 17.59 17.22
C GLU A 144 -0.48 18.41 15.93
N ASP A 145 -1.28 17.91 15.01
CA ASP A 145 -1.62 18.60 13.78
C ASP A 145 -3.07 18.27 13.39
N GLU A 146 -3.73 19.18 12.70
CA GLU A 146 -5.11 19.00 12.28
C GLU A 146 -5.26 19.33 10.80
N MET A 147 -6.13 18.57 10.11
CA MET A 147 -6.48 18.83 8.74
C MET A 147 -7.98 18.65 8.52
N THR A 148 -8.50 19.35 7.52
CA THR A 148 -9.88 19.18 7.07
C THR A 148 -9.98 17.97 6.18
N ILE A 149 -11.01 17.15 6.41
CA ILE A 149 -11.30 15.95 5.63
C ILE A 149 -12.79 15.88 5.32
N ASN A 150 -13.19 15.02 4.41
CA ASN A 150 -14.61 14.70 4.23
C ASN A 150 -14.91 13.42 5.05
N TYR A 151 -15.50 13.61 6.23
CA TYR A 151 -15.89 12.53 7.14
C TYR A 151 -17.14 12.93 7.92
N SER A 152 -18.12 12.04 8.02
CA SER A 152 -19.39 12.25 8.73
C SER A 152 -19.77 11.07 9.66
N GLY A 153 -18.81 10.22 9.97
CA GLY A 153 -19.02 9.08 10.87
C GLY A 153 -18.88 9.46 12.36
N GLU A 154 -19.13 8.49 13.22
CA GLU A 154 -18.83 8.63 14.65
C GLU A 154 -17.33 8.83 14.88
N GLU A 155 -17.00 9.53 15.95
CA GLU A 155 -15.61 9.72 16.35
C GLU A 155 -14.88 8.38 16.49
N LEU A 156 -13.67 8.33 15.94
CA LEU A 156 -12.86 7.12 15.92
C LEU A 156 -11.39 7.47 16.10
N VAL A 157 -10.74 6.86 17.07
CA VAL A 157 -9.29 6.97 17.27
C VAL A 157 -8.63 5.66 16.91
N ILE A 158 -7.67 5.73 15.99
CA ILE A 158 -6.84 4.58 15.57
C ILE A 158 -5.37 4.95 15.63
N ALA A 159 -4.53 4.02 16.07
CA ALA A 159 -3.09 4.16 16.08
C ALA A 159 -2.45 3.42 14.89
N PHE A 160 -1.56 4.10 14.17
CA PHE A 160 -0.83 3.54 13.06
C PHE A 160 0.67 3.68 13.22
N ASN A 161 1.41 2.76 12.65
CA ASN A 161 2.80 3.03 12.33
C ASN A 161 2.85 4.05 11.20
N TYR A 162 3.29 5.28 11.49
CA TYR A 162 3.27 6.37 10.54
C TYR A 162 4.12 6.10 9.28
N LYS A 163 5.21 5.33 9.42
CA LYS A 163 6.08 4.97 8.28
C LYS A 163 5.33 4.14 7.25
N TYR A 164 4.45 3.24 7.69
CA TYR A 164 3.63 2.43 6.80
C TYR A 164 2.60 3.27 6.05
N VAL A 165 1.97 4.21 6.75
CA VAL A 165 1.00 5.11 6.13
C VAL A 165 1.70 6.06 5.14
N LEU A 166 2.81 6.67 5.53
CA LEU A 166 3.60 7.52 4.63
C LEU A 166 4.05 6.79 3.36
N GLU A 167 4.55 5.56 3.52
CA GLU A 167 5.00 4.78 2.37
C GLU A 167 3.82 4.44 1.43
N ALA A 168 2.65 4.13 1.99
CA ALA A 168 1.45 3.90 1.19
C ALA A 168 1.05 5.18 0.43
N LEU A 169 0.93 6.31 1.12
CA LEU A 169 0.52 7.58 0.53
C LEU A 169 1.49 8.07 -0.55
N LYS A 170 2.80 7.91 -0.35
CA LYS A 170 3.83 8.30 -1.34
C LYS A 170 3.81 7.47 -2.62
N ASN A 171 3.11 6.33 -2.62
CA ASN A 171 2.92 5.49 -3.81
C ASN A 171 1.51 5.62 -4.42
N ILE A 172 0.68 6.51 -3.92
CA ILE A 172 -0.63 6.84 -4.48
C ILE A 172 -0.47 8.01 -5.45
N GLU A 173 -0.92 7.84 -6.70
CA GLU A 173 -0.78 8.83 -7.77
C GLU A 173 -2.00 9.77 -7.90
N CYS A 174 -2.98 9.68 -6.99
CA CYS A 174 -4.15 10.57 -6.98
C CYS A 174 -4.02 11.67 -5.91
N ASP A 175 -4.77 12.76 -6.09
CA ASP A 175 -4.80 13.89 -5.15
C ASP A 175 -5.55 13.56 -3.86
N GLU A 176 -6.51 12.66 -3.93
CA GLU A 176 -7.36 12.25 -2.80
C GLU A 176 -7.35 10.73 -2.62
N VAL A 177 -7.47 10.27 -1.38
CA VAL A 177 -7.60 8.87 -1.01
C VAL A 177 -8.78 8.66 -0.07
N ASN A 178 -9.51 7.57 -0.29
CA ASN A 178 -10.57 7.12 0.60
C ASN A 178 -10.03 6.16 1.64
N ILE A 179 -10.22 6.49 2.91
CA ILE A 179 -9.82 5.68 4.06
C ILE A 179 -11.06 4.97 4.60
N GLY A 180 -11.13 3.67 4.36
CA GLY A 180 -12.21 2.83 4.88
C GLY A 180 -11.92 2.37 6.31
N LEU A 181 -12.81 2.72 7.23
CA LEU A 181 -12.68 2.55 8.68
C LEU A 181 -13.82 1.69 9.21
N ASN A 182 -13.56 0.96 10.31
CA ASN A 182 -14.58 0.22 11.04
C ASN A 182 -14.43 0.46 12.55
N THR A 183 -13.51 -0.22 13.22
CA THR A 183 -13.20 -0.05 14.66
C THR A 183 -11.73 0.31 14.84
N SER A 184 -11.36 0.73 16.06
CA SER A 184 -9.97 1.04 16.42
C SER A 184 -8.99 -0.14 16.30
N LEU A 185 -9.50 -1.37 16.21
CA LEU A 185 -8.69 -2.61 16.10
C LEU A 185 -8.84 -3.32 14.75
N SER A 186 -9.70 -2.81 13.87
CA SER A 186 -9.92 -3.41 12.55
C SER A 186 -8.89 -2.93 11.55
N ALA A 187 -8.64 -3.76 10.53
CA ALA A 187 -7.83 -3.34 9.40
C ALA A 187 -8.47 -2.12 8.70
N THR A 188 -7.64 -1.15 8.37
CA THR A 188 -8.02 0.07 7.63
C THR A 188 -7.60 -0.08 6.18
N VAL A 189 -8.42 0.40 5.26
CA VAL A 189 -8.17 0.27 3.81
C VAL A 189 -8.02 1.65 3.19
N PHE A 190 -6.93 1.87 2.49
CA PHE A 190 -6.69 3.05 1.65
C PHE A 190 -6.98 2.71 0.19
N ARG A 191 -7.84 3.49 -0.48
CA ARG A 191 -8.31 3.26 -1.88
C ARG A 191 -8.34 4.53 -2.69
#